data_ac6666cb76ec5d71a1c7c46a448a4e8e
#
_entry.id   ac6666cb76ec5d71a1c7c46a448a4e8e
#
_cell.length_a   1.000
_cell.length_b   1.000
_cell.length_c   1.000
_cell.angle_alpha   90.00
_cell.angle_beta   90.00
_cell.angle_gamma   90.00
#
_symmetry.space_group_name_H-M   'P 1'
#
loop_
_entity.id
_entity.type
_entity.pdbx_description
1 polymer ?
#
loop_
_entity_poly.entity_id
_entity_poly.type
_entity_poly.pdbx_seq_one_letter_code
_entity_poly.pdbx_strand_id
1 'polypeptide(L)'
;MFCHVCGTQLQESASFCPSCGRQVGGVPLMPSQGRIAGHVRLLGIFWLALSAFRLIPGIIMLAIFDRGTAWFLPPEVPTFVHGILQIVGWVFLASGAIGLIAGWGLLDRQPWARMLAIVVGCFNLLDMPFGTALGIYTLWVLLPAKSEMEYRSVARAA
;
A
#
# COMPACT_ATOMS: atom_id res chain seq x y z
N MET A 1 28.11 21.02 -31.67
CA MET A 1 27.02 20.04 -31.49
C MET A 1 25.90 20.40 -32.43
N PHE A 2 25.23 19.42 -33.07
CA PHE A 2 24.11 19.69 -33.98
C PHE A 2 22.77 19.18 -33.39
N CYS A 3 21.70 19.89 -33.61
CA CYS A 3 20.38 19.44 -33.19
C CYS A 3 19.93 18.25 -34.05
N HIS A 4 19.61 17.12 -33.44
CA HIS A 4 19.18 15.91 -34.11
C HIS A 4 17.80 15.99 -34.79
N VAL A 5 17.05 17.09 -34.56
CA VAL A 5 15.70 17.29 -35.11
C VAL A 5 15.71 18.27 -36.28
N CYS A 6 16.41 19.39 -36.18
CA CYS A 6 16.44 20.43 -37.22
C CYS A 6 17.81 20.66 -37.86
N GLY A 7 18.86 19.96 -37.40
CA GLY A 7 20.21 20.07 -37.96
C GLY A 7 20.94 21.38 -37.64
N THR A 8 20.36 22.29 -36.90
CA THR A 8 20.97 23.58 -36.56
C THR A 8 22.17 23.38 -35.63
N GLN A 9 23.23 24.13 -35.87
CA GLN A 9 24.45 24.09 -35.04
C GLN A 9 24.14 24.74 -33.67
N LEU A 10 24.47 24.02 -32.60
CA LEU A 10 24.18 24.40 -31.22
C LEU A 10 25.48 24.76 -30.49
N GLN A 11 25.44 25.75 -29.63
CA GLN A 11 26.51 26.01 -28.67
C GLN A 11 26.55 24.89 -27.62
N GLU A 12 27.73 24.58 -27.10
CA GLU A 12 27.93 23.46 -26.16
C GLU A 12 27.18 23.63 -24.83
N SER A 13 26.79 24.86 -24.49
CA SER A 13 26.02 25.20 -23.28
C SER A 13 24.52 25.40 -23.51
N ALA A 14 24.00 25.20 -24.74
CA ALA A 14 22.61 25.47 -25.05
C ALA A 14 21.70 24.36 -24.50
N SER A 15 20.80 24.71 -23.58
CA SER A 15 19.77 23.82 -23.05
C SER A 15 18.58 23.65 -23.99
N PHE A 16 18.37 24.61 -24.91
CA PHE A 16 17.26 24.59 -25.89
C PHE A 16 17.78 24.96 -27.28
N CYS A 17 17.22 24.34 -28.31
CA CYS A 17 17.54 24.70 -29.69
C CYS A 17 16.85 26.02 -30.05
N PRO A 18 17.57 27.06 -30.50
CA PRO A 18 16.97 28.34 -30.84
C PRO A 18 16.07 28.29 -32.09
N SER A 19 16.24 27.26 -32.93
CA SER A 19 15.50 27.11 -34.19
C SER A 19 14.21 26.33 -34.03
N CYS A 20 14.18 25.23 -33.26
CA CYS A 20 13.01 24.36 -33.12
C CYS A 20 12.44 24.32 -31.69
N GLY A 21 13.01 25.06 -30.75
CA GLY A 21 12.55 25.14 -29.35
C GLY A 21 12.74 23.84 -28.54
N ARG A 22 13.29 22.78 -29.13
CA ARG A 22 13.46 21.51 -28.43
C ARG A 22 14.63 21.57 -27.43
N GLN A 23 14.43 20.97 -26.28
CA GLN A 23 15.48 20.82 -25.28
C GLN A 23 16.61 19.93 -25.81
N VAL A 24 17.83 20.43 -25.80
CA VAL A 24 19.05 19.76 -26.32
C VAL A 24 20.02 19.63 -25.16
N GLY A 25 20.50 18.43 -24.93
CA GLY A 25 21.48 18.17 -23.87
C GLY A 25 20.88 18.01 -22.46
N GLY A 26 19.60 17.77 -22.37
CA GLY A 26 19.03 17.25 -21.12
C GLY A 26 19.69 15.89 -20.85
N VAL A 27 20.59 15.82 -19.87
CA VAL A 27 20.76 14.59 -19.11
C VAL A 27 19.33 14.11 -18.86
N PRO A 28 18.92 12.87 -19.26
CA PRO A 28 17.62 12.39 -18.87
C PRO A 28 17.59 12.58 -17.36
N LEU A 29 16.81 13.57 -16.90
CA LEU A 29 16.52 13.71 -15.48
C LEU A 29 15.91 12.35 -15.17
N MET A 30 16.72 11.46 -14.57
CA MET A 30 16.17 10.26 -13.96
C MET A 30 14.98 10.78 -13.20
N PRO A 31 13.75 10.29 -13.50
CA PRO A 31 12.58 10.77 -12.79
C PRO A 31 12.98 10.65 -11.32
N SER A 32 13.14 11.78 -10.66
CA SER A 32 13.46 11.78 -9.24
C SER A 32 12.40 10.87 -8.64
N GLN A 33 12.83 9.70 -8.16
CA GLN A 33 11.89 8.79 -7.51
C GLN A 33 11.27 9.65 -6.41
N GLY A 34 10.04 10.11 -6.67
CA GLY A 34 9.41 11.09 -5.83
C GLY A 34 9.43 10.54 -4.42
N ARG A 35 9.64 11.39 -3.46
CA ARG A 35 9.65 11.05 -2.02
C ARG A 35 8.52 10.09 -1.65
N ILE A 36 7.40 10.17 -2.35
CA ILE A 36 6.21 9.35 -2.19
C ILE A 36 6.40 7.90 -2.66
N ALA A 37 7.15 7.66 -3.74
CA ALA A 37 7.36 6.31 -4.26
C ALA A 37 8.05 5.38 -3.24
N GLY A 38 8.99 5.93 -2.44
CA GLY A 38 9.63 5.20 -1.35
C GLY A 38 8.66 4.92 -0.19
N HIS A 39 7.88 5.91 0.21
CA HIS A 39 6.91 5.76 1.30
C HIS A 39 5.77 4.80 0.94
N VAL A 40 5.28 4.80 -0.29
CA VAL A 40 4.25 3.86 -0.76
C VAL A 40 4.76 2.42 -0.72
N ARG A 41 6.02 2.19 -1.10
CA ARG A 41 6.63 0.86 -1.01
C ARG A 41 6.76 0.39 0.43
N LEU A 42 7.26 1.25 1.32
CA LEU A 42 7.35 0.95 2.75
C LEU A 42 5.97 0.68 3.34
N LEU A 43 4.98 1.49 2.98
CA LEU A 43 3.60 1.32 3.42
C LEU A 43 3.04 -0.04 2.98
N GLY A 44 3.26 -0.45 1.72
CA GLY A 44 2.86 -1.77 1.22
C GLY A 44 3.50 -2.92 2.01
N ILE A 45 4.79 -2.81 2.35
CA ILE A 45 5.49 -3.82 3.16
C ILE A 45 4.88 -3.88 4.58
N PHE A 46 4.61 -2.74 5.22
CA PHE A 46 3.96 -2.71 6.53
C PHE A 46 2.54 -3.30 6.51
N TRP A 47 1.77 -3.04 5.44
CA TRP A 47 0.46 -3.66 5.25
C TRP A 47 0.57 -5.18 5.15
N LEU A 48 1.51 -5.70 4.37
CA LEU A 48 1.73 -7.14 4.24
C LEU A 48 2.16 -7.77 5.58
N ALA A 49 3.09 -7.13 6.30
CA ALA A 49 3.57 -7.62 7.58
C ALA A 49 2.45 -7.67 8.63
N LEU A 50 1.67 -6.58 8.78
CA LEU A 50 0.56 -6.53 9.73
C LEU A 50 -0.54 -7.53 9.36
N SER A 51 -0.82 -7.69 8.06
CA SER A 51 -1.82 -8.63 7.57
C SER A 51 -1.40 -10.08 7.82
N ALA A 52 -0.15 -10.43 7.57
CA ALA A 52 0.39 -11.75 7.90
C ALA A 52 0.31 -12.02 9.41
N PHE A 53 0.65 -11.01 10.23
CA PHE A 53 0.54 -11.12 11.68
C PHE A 53 -0.90 -11.35 12.16
N ARG A 54 -1.91 -10.78 11.50
CA ARG A 54 -3.34 -11.00 11.80
C ARG A 54 -3.87 -12.33 11.33
N LEU A 55 -3.38 -12.85 10.20
CA LEU A 55 -3.81 -14.14 9.68
C LEU A 55 -3.46 -15.29 10.63
N ILE A 56 -2.30 -15.24 11.27
CA ILE A 56 -1.84 -16.29 12.18
C ILE A 56 -2.85 -16.55 13.31
N PRO A 57 -3.20 -15.55 14.18
CA PRO A 57 -4.18 -15.77 15.23
C PRO A 57 -5.57 -16.09 14.69
N GLY A 58 -5.97 -15.52 13.54
CA GLY A 58 -7.24 -15.84 12.89
C GLY A 58 -7.34 -17.31 12.52
N ILE A 59 -6.31 -17.86 11.87
CA ILE A 59 -6.25 -19.28 11.48
C ILE A 59 -6.21 -20.17 12.72
N ILE A 60 -5.35 -19.85 13.71
CA ILE A 60 -5.23 -20.62 14.94
C ILE A 60 -6.57 -20.65 15.67
N MET A 61 -7.23 -19.50 15.79
CA MET A 61 -8.50 -19.39 16.48
C MET A 61 -9.58 -20.22 15.80
N LEU A 62 -9.71 -20.13 14.48
CA LEU A 62 -10.67 -20.94 13.74
C LEU A 62 -10.32 -22.45 13.81
N ALA A 63 -9.04 -22.82 13.69
CA ALA A 63 -8.63 -24.21 13.78
C ALA A 63 -8.93 -24.84 15.15
N ILE A 64 -8.73 -24.10 16.24
CA ILE A 64 -9.04 -24.53 17.60
C ILE A 64 -10.55 -24.68 17.79
N PHE A 65 -11.33 -23.67 17.35
CA PHE A 65 -12.77 -23.65 17.61
C PHE A 65 -13.60 -24.49 16.63
N ASP A 66 -13.10 -24.78 15.43
CA ASP A 66 -13.78 -25.66 14.47
C ASP A 66 -13.55 -27.16 14.78
N ARG A 67 -12.35 -27.54 15.23
CA ARG A 67 -11.97 -28.94 15.45
C ARG A 67 -11.62 -29.31 16.89
N GLY A 68 -11.40 -28.34 17.76
CA GLY A 68 -10.72 -28.56 19.03
C GLY A 68 -11.44 -28.13 20.30
N THR A 69 -12.72 -27.77 20.20
CA THR A 69 -13.47 -27.27 21.36
C THR A 69 -13.52 -28.27 22.52
N ALA A 70 -13.48 -29.59 22.21
CA ALA A 70 -13.47 -30.65 23.22
C ALA A 70 -12.13 -30.79 23.97
N TRP A 71 -11.03 -30.27 23.42
CA TRP A 71 -9.68 -30.48 24.00
C TRP A 71 -9.18 -29.28 24.82
N PHE A 72 -9.58 -28.06 24.48
CA PHE A 72 -8.99 -26.85 25.06
C PHE A 72 -9.94 -26.04 25.96
N LEU A 73 -11.26 -26.21 25.81
CA LEU A 73 -12.22 -25.52 26.66
C LEU A 73 -12.91 -26.50 27.63
N PRO A 74 -13.01 -26.10 28.90
CA PRO A 74 -13.84 -26.84 29.85
C PRO A 74 -15.28 -26.95 29.37
N PRO A 75 -15.98 -28.06 29.65
CA PRO A 75 -17.38 -28.26 29.20
C PRO A 75 -18.36 -27.24 29.77
N GLU A 76 -17.93 -26.43 30.72
CA GLU A 76 -18.74 -25.40 31.36
C GLU A 76 -18.81 -24.08 30.59
N VAL A 77 -18.06 -23.93 29.48
CA VAL A 77 -18.07 -22.67 28.70
C VAL A 77 -19.38 -22.54 27.94
N PRO A 78 -20.12 -21.44 28.14
CA PRO A 78 -21.39 -21.21 27.47
C PRO A 78 -21.24 -21.17 25.95
N THR A 79 -22.20 -21.75 25.22
CA THR A 79 -22.19 -21.83 23.75
C THR A 79 -22.06 -20.47 23.04
N PHE A 80 -22.54 -19.38 23.67
CA PHE A 80 -22.41 -18.04 23.09
C PHE A 80 -20.96 -17.57 23.01
N VAL A 81 -20.10 -18.01 23.94
CA VAL A 81 -18.67 -17.67 23.93
C VAL A 81 -17.97 -18.28 22.71
N HIS A 82 -18.34 -19.50 22.34
CA HIS A 82 -17.85 -20.14 21.12
C HIS A 82 -18.23 -19.33 19.88
N GLY A 83 -19.49 -18.90 19.80
CA GLY A 83 -19.95 -18.05 18.69
C GLY A 83 -19.18 -16.74 18.58
N ILE A 84 -18.96 -16.06 19.69
CA ILE A 84 -18.17 -14.81 19.72
C ILE A 84 -16.74 -15.04 19.23
N LEU A 85 -16.06 -16.06 19.78
CA LEU A 85 -14.68 -16.36 19.41
C LEU A 85 -14.55 -16.76 17.94
N GLN A 86 -15.53 -17.49 17.41
CA GLN A 86 -15.59 -17.83 15.99
C GLN A 86 -15.76 -16.59 15.10
N ILE A 87 -16.66 -15.68 15.47
CA ILE A 87 -16.85 -14.40 14.77
C ILE A 87 -15.55 -13.58 14.79
N VAL A 88 -14.89 -13.47 15.93
CA VAL A 88 -13.61 -12.77 16.08
C VAL A 88 -12.55 -13.39 15.17
N GLY A 89 -12.45 -14.73 15.14
CA GLY A 89 -11.53 -15.43 14.22
C GLY A 89 -11.78 -15.09 12.76
N TRP A 90 -13.03 -15.07 12.32
CA TRP A 90 -13.41 -14.68 10.97
C TRP A 90 -13.09 -13.21 10.66
N VAL A 91 -13.30 -12.30 11.62
CA VAL A 91 -12.96 -10.88 11.47
C VAL A 91 -11.45 -10.71 11.29
N PHE A 92 -10.63 -11.40 12.09
CA PHE A 92 -9.17 -11.38 11.94
C PHE A 92 -8.74 -11.91 10.57
N LEU A 93 -9.32 -13.02 10.13
CA LEU A 93 -9.00 -13.63 8.84
C LEU A 93 -9.40 -12.72 7.67
N ALA A 94 -10.61 -12.17 7.71
CA ALA A 94 -11.09 -11.24 6.68
C ALA A 94 -10.25 -9.95 6.63
N SER A 95 -9.95 -9.35 7.79
CA SER A 95 -9.13 -8.13 7.86
C SER A 95 -7.70 -8.39 7.38
N GLY A 96 -7.12 -9.55 7.71
CA GLY A 96 -5.81 -9.97 7.22
C GLY A 96 -5.81 -10.17 5.69
N ALA A 97 -6.82 -10.84 5.14
CA ALA A 97 -6.93 -11.06 3.70
C ALA A 97 -7.08 -9.72 2.92
N ILE A 98 -7.97 -8.84 3.38
CA ILE A 98 -8.15 -7.52 2.78
C ILE A 98 -6.85 -6.71 2.85
N GLY A 99 -6.14 -6.77 3.98
CA GLY A 99 -4.86 -6.09 4.14
C GLY A 99 -3.75 -6.63 3.24
N LEU A 100 -3.72 -7.95 2.96
CA LEU A 100 -2.80 -8.53 1.98
C LEU A 100 -3.07 -7.99 0.57
N ILE A 101 -4.35 -7.93 0.18
CA ILE A 101 -4.77 -7.40 -1.13
C ILE A 101 -4.38 -5.92 -1.25
N ALA A 102 -4.63 -5.13 -0.20
CA ALA A 102 -4.24 -3.72 -0.17
C ALA A 102 -2.71 -3.54 -0.25
N GLY A 103 -1.95 -4.30 0.55
CA GLY A 103 -0.48 -4.27 0.56
C GLY A 103 0.12 -4.68 -0.78
N TRP A 104 -0.38 -5.75 -1.40
CA TRP A 104 0.05 -6.17 -2.72
C TRP A 104 -0.26 -5.10 -3.77
N GLY A 105 -1.51 -4.63 -3.81
CA GLY A 105 -1.91 -3.59 -4.76
C GLY A 105 -1.10 -2.30 -4.64
N LEU A 106 -0.67 -1.92 -3.41
CA LEU A 106 0.23 -0.79 -3.19
C LEU A 106 1.64 -1.04 -3.74
N LEU A 107 2.17 -2.27 -3.59
CA LEU A 107 3.47 -2.64 -4.13
C LEU A 107 3.45 -2.68 -5.67
N ASP A 108 2.36 -3.18 -6.24
CA ASP A 108 2.10 -3.25 -7.68
C ASP A 108 1.59 -1.91 -8.26
N ARG A 109 1.50 -0.87 -7.43
CA ARG A 109 1.10 0.49 -7.79
C ARG A 109 -0.26 0.59 -8.49
N GLN A 110 -1.17 -0.31 -8.18
CA GLN A 110 -2.49 -0.33 -8.77
C GLN A 110 -3.33 0.87 -8.33
N PRO A 111 -4.06 1.55 -9.24
CA PRO A 111 -4.81 2.76 -8.92
C PRO A 111 -5.94 2.53 -7.90
N TRP A 112 -6.54 1.34 -7.88
CA TRP A 112 -7.59 0.96 -6.92
C TRP A 112 -7.04 0.72 -5.50
N ALA A 113 -5.77 0.29 -5.37
CA ALA A 113 -5.16 -0.04 -4.10
C ALA A 113 -5.07 1.17 -3.15
N ARG A 114 -4.89 2.37 -3.71
CA ARG A 114 -4.88 3.60 -2.93
C ARG A 114 -6.21 3.83 -2.21
N MET A 115 -7.34 3.70 -2.92
CA MET A 115 -8.68 3.87 -2.33
C MET A 115 -8.94 2.80 -1.27
N LEU A 116 -8.61 1.54 -1.59
CA LEU A 116 -8.76 0.43 -0.66
C LEU A 116 -7.94 0.68 0.62
N ALA A 117 -6.66 1.06 0.49
CA ALA A 117 -5.78 1.32 1.61
C ALA A 117 -6.26 2.48 2.50
N ILE A 118 -6.83 3.54 1.93
CA ILE A 118 -7.41 4.65 2.69
C ILE A 118 -8.62 4.17 3.49
N VAL A 119 -9.57 3.47 2.84
CA VAL A 119 -10.78 2.97 3.51
C VAL A 119 -10.42 2.01 4.63
N VAL A 120 -9.59 1.00 4.35
CA VAL A 120 -9.18 0.03 5.37
C VAL A 120 -8.29 0.67 6.43
N GLY A 121 -7.48 1.68 6.06
CA GLY A 121 -6.69 2.49 6.98
C GLY A 121 -7.56 3.22 8.01
N CYS A 122 -8.71 3.75 7.59
CA CYS A 122 -9.68 4.36 8.51
C CYS A 122 -10.24 3.34 9.51
N PHE A 123 -10.55 2.12 9.06
CA PHE A 123 -10.99 1.05 9.98
C PHE A 123 -9.87 0.61 10.92
N ASN A 124 -8.63 0.59 10.46
CA ASN A 124 -7.48 0.25 11.29
C ASN A 124 -7.21 1.26 12.42
N LEU A 125 -7.75 2.48 12.34
CA LEU A 125 -7.63 3.46 13.44
C LEU A 125 -8.29 2.95 14.75
N LEU A 126 -9.26 2.06 14.64
CA LEU A 126 -9.94 1.46 15.79
C LEU A 126 -9.12 0.34 16.47
N ASP A 127 -8.08 -0.15 15.79
CA ASP A 127 -7.30 -1.30 16.21
C ASP A 127 -5.98 -0.87 16.87
N MET A 128 -6.04 -0.59 18.17
CA MET A 128 -4.89 -0.14 18.97
C MET A 128 -3.96 -1.31 19.37
N PRO A 129 -2.63 -1.10 19.38
CA PRO A 129 -1.90 0.11 18.98
C PRO A 129 -1.37 0.09 17.54
N PHE A 130 -1.18 -1.11 16.94
CA PHE A 130 -0.48 -1.25 15.65
C PHE A 130 -1.33 -0.82 14.46
N GLY A 131 -2.62 -1.13 14.48
CA GLY A 131 -3.55 -0.72 13.42
C GLY A 131 -3.72 0.80 13.37
N THR A 132 -3.83 1.45 14.53
CA THR A 132 -3.92 2.91 14.62
C THR A 132 -2.69 3.59 14.05
N ALA A 133 -1.48 3.13 14.39
CA ALA A 133 -0.23 3.68 13.88
C ALA A 133 -0.13 3.54 12.36
N LEU A 134 -0.46 2.34 11.83
CA LEU A 134 -0.47 2.09 10.39
C LEU A 134 -1.57 2.88 9.68
N GLY A 135 -2.76 3.01 10.28
CA GLY A 135 -3.86 3.80 9.77
C GLY A 135 -3.49 5.28 9.62
N ILE A 136 -2.93 5.89 10.67
CA ILE A 136 -2.45 7.28 10.63
C ILE A 136 -1.37 7.45 9.56
N TYR A 137 -0.39 6.54 9.50
CA TYR A 137 0.68 6.60 8.51
C TYR A 137 0.12 6.46 7.07
N THR A 138 -0.84 5.57 6.85
CA THR A 138 -1.52 5.39 5.56
C THR A 138 -2.20 6.68 5.11
N LEU A 139 -2.96 7.31 6.00
CA LEU A 139 -3.65 8.56 5.72
C LEU A 139 -2.65 9.69 5.44
N TRP A 140 -1.59 9.80 6.25
CA TRP A 140 -0.57 10.83 6.07
C TRP A 140 0.17 10.71 4.73
N VAL A 141 0.42 9.48 4.26
CA VAL A 141 1.11 9.23 2.97
C VAL A 141 0.16 9.41 1.78
N LEU A 142 -1.07 8.90 1.86
CA LEU A 142 -1.96 8.79 0.70
C LEU A 142 -2.98 9.92 0.56
N LEU A 143 -3.29 10.67 1.64
CA LEU A 143 -4.33 11.70 1.63
C LEU A 143 -3.93 12.99 0.89
N PRO A 144 -2.67 13.49 0.94
CA PRO A 144 -2.31 14.74 0.28
C PRO A 144 -2.59 14.71 -1.23
N ALA A 145 -3.17 15.81 -1.77
CA ALA A 145 -3.50 15.93 -3.20
C ALA A 145 -2.28 15.80 -4.13
N LYS A 146 -1.10 16.22 -3.68
CA LYS A 146 0.17 16.02 -4.40
C LYS A 146 0.51 14.53 -4.56
N SER A 147 0.20 13.71 -3.55
CA SER A 147 0.39 12.26 -3.58
C SER A 147 -0.48 11.59 -4.63
N GLU A 148 -1.68 12.12 -4.88
CA GLU A 148 -2.58 11.59 -5.90
C GLU A 148 -2.03 11.75 -7.31
N MET A 149 -1.56 12.95 -7.65
CA MET A 149 -1.00 13.21 -8.97
C MET A 149 0.26 12.39 -9.23
N GLU A 150 1.13 12.29 -8.24
CA GLU A 150 2.37 11.52 -8.33
C GLU A 150 2.09 10.01 -8.41
N TYR A 151 1.16 9.49 -7.60
CA TYR A 151 0.77 8.08 -7.65
C TYR A 151 0.15 7.70 -9.00
N ARG A 152 -0.75 8.54 -9.54
CA ARG A 152 -1.37 8.32 -10.85
C ARG A 152 -0.37 8.37 -12.00
N SER A 153 0.63 9.25 -11.93
CA SER A 153 1.68 9.34 -12.97
C SER A 153 2.54 8.07 -13.00
N VAL A 154 2.86 7.54 -11.82
CA VAL A 154 3.66 6.31 -11.68
C VAL A 154 2.85 5.07 -12.04
N ALA A 155 1.56 5.00 -11.69
CA ALA A 155 0.68 3.89 -12.03
C ALA A 155 0.37 3.79 -13.54
N ARG A 156 0.47 4.90 -14.29
CA ARG A 156 0.32 4.89 -15.76
C ARG A 156 1.59 4.49 -16.49
N ALA A 157 2.73 4.57 -15.83
CA ALA A 157 4.03 4.25 -16.42
C ALA A 157 4.45 2.78 -16.20
N ALA A 158 3.72 2.04 -15.35
CA ALA A 158 3.90 0.61 -15.08
C ALA A 158 2.98 -0.23 -15.96
#